data_a158486901a8a8abf0b4c03b704e8456
#
_entry.id   a158486901a8a8abf0b4c03b704e8456
#
_cell.length_a   1.000
_cell.length_b   1.000
_cell.length_c   1.000
_cell.angle_alpha   90.00
_cell.angle_beta   90.00
_cell.angle_gamma   90.00
#
_symmetry.space_group_name_H-M   'P 1'
#
loop_
_entity.id
_entity.type
_entity.pdbx_description
1 polymer ?
#
loop_
_entity_poly.entity_id
_entity_poly.type
_entity_poly.pdbx_seq_one_letter_code
_entity_poly.pdbx_strand_id
1 'polypeptide(L)'
;MTSTIQPRFIRYKRLIISLGVIAALVATAGALITFWLPGYAKSQLEIRLSEILQRPVTVASIEIKPRTLELIVLGFRVDEKIDSDKKNAALFSFNKLSVDLSIESLKQRALVLTAITLTDPHFRLVRESKDRLNISDLLEKFGQPADEEKGASDQRGQFSISNIRIEGGRFEFIDRYKKAEHIINEINFGIPVVANFNSAPTDWIEPHFSAKINGAPFSLDGKLRPFAANQEATLAVKLSNIDLSQFDQYADLPKGIHLLSGYFDSDLLLTLT
;
A
#
# COMPACT_ATOMS: atom_id res chain seq x y z
N MET A 1 50.42 24.21 -55.27
CA MET A 1 50.07 23.59 -53.98
C MET A 1 49.00 24.43 -53.31
N THR A 2 47.74 24.09 -53.53
CA THR A 2 46.58 24.77 -52.94
C THR A 2 46.08 23.89 -51.81
N SER A 3 46.38 24.32 -50.56
CA SER A 3 45.87 23.66 -49.37
C SER A 3 44.42 24.07 -49.14
N THR A 4 43.50 23.11 -49.34
CA THR A 4 42.07 23.25 -49.09
C THR A 4 41.86 23.25 -47.57
N ILE A 5 41.71 24.44 -46.97
CA ILE A 5 41.27 24.57 -45.58
C ILE A 5 39.79 24.13 -45.51
N GLN A 6 39.54 22.91 -45.13
CA GLN A 6 38.19 22.44 -44.84
C GLN A 6 37.63 23.17 -43.59
N PRO A 7 36.45 23.78 -43.66
CA PRO A 7 35.99 24.65 -42.59
C PRO A 7 35.55 23.82 -41.36
N ARG A 8 36.31 23.93 -40.29
CA ARG A 8 35.95 23.48 -38.92
C ARG A 8 34.51 23.93 -38.51
N PHE A 9 34.02 25.02 -39.07
CA PHE A 9 32.71 25.61 -38.87
C PHE A 9 31.51 24.68 -39.14
N ILE A 10 31.58 23.77 -40.09
CA ILE A 10 30.48 22.89 -40.47
C ILE A 10 30.27 21.78 -39.40
N ARG A 11 31.34 21.32 -38.77
CA ARG A 11 31.28 20.32 -37.70
C ARG A 11 30.61 20.87 -36.43
N TYR A 12 30.96 22.08 -36.02
CA TYR A 12 30.35 22.75 -34.87
C TYR A 12 28.83 23.05 -35.07
N LYS A 13 28.46 23.48 -36.29
CA LYS A 13 27.05 23.74 -36.60
C LYS A 13 26.19 22.49 -36.50
N ARG A 14 26.67 21.34 -37.01
CA ARG A 14 25.96 20.03 -36.85
C ARG A 14 25.88 19.59 -35.40
N LEU A 15 26.93 19.80 -34.62
CA LEU A 15 26.97 19.43 -33.21
C LEU A 15 26.02 20.29 -32.38
N ILE A 16 25.93 21.60 -32.63
CA ILE A 16 24.98 22.51 -31.99
C ILE A 16 23.54 22.12 -32.35
N ILE A 17 23.27 21.80 -33.63
CA ILE A 17 21.95 21.37 -34.07
C ILE A 17 21.57 20.03 -33.41
N SER A 18 22.48 19.07 -33.35
CA SER A 18 22.22 17.78 -32.68
C SER A 18 21.97 17.96 -31.19
N LEU A 19 22.72 18.82 -30.51
CA LEU A 19 22.52 19.13 -29.10
C LEU A 19 21.16 19.82 -28.87
N GLY A 20 20.76 20.75 -29.74
CA GLY A 20 19.47 21.40 -29.73
C GLY A 20 18.29 20.44 -29.93
N VAL A 21 18.43 19.48 -30.85
CA VAL A 21 17.42 18.42 -31.07
C VAL A 21 17.29 17.51 -29.85
N ILE A 22 18.42 17.09 -29.27
CA ILE A 22 18.41 16.27 -28.05
C ILE A 22 17.75 17.02 -26.90
N ALA A 23 18.13 18.28 -26.70
CA ALA A 23 17.53 19.12 -25.65
C ALA A 23 15.99 19.29 -25.86
N ALA A 24 15.56 19.52 -27.10
CA ALA A 24 14.14 19.60 -27.42
C ALA A 24 13.40 18.28 -27.17
N LEU A 25 13.99 17.13 -27.53
CA LEU A 25 13.41 15.81 -27.27
C LEU A 25 13.29 15.55 -25.76
N VAL A 26 14.33 15.86 -24.98
CA VAL A 26 14.31 15.72 -23.52
C VAL A 26 13.26 16.63 -22.88
N ALA A 27 13.16 17.88 -23.34
CA ALA A 27 12.15 18.82 -22.85
C ALA A 27 10.74 18.37 -23.19
N THR A 28 10.52 17.86 -24.42
CA THR A 28 9.21 17.32 -24.85
C THR A 28 8.86 16.08 -24.06
N ALA A 29 9.77 15.14 -23.87
CA ALA A 29 9.57 13.94 -23.04
C ALA A 29 9.26 14.32 -21.58
N GLY A 30 10.00 15.26 -21.01
CA GLY A 30 9.74 15.77 -19.67
C GLY A 30 8.35 16.42 -19.53
N ALA A 31 7.94 17.22 -20.53
CA ALA A 31 6.60 17.81 -20.57
C ALA A 31 5.49 16.75 -20.68
N LEU A 32 5.66 15.74 -21.52
CA LEU A 32 4.70 14.63 -21.64
C LEU A 32 4.57 13.85 -20.34
N ILE A 33 5.68 13.51 -19.68
CA ILE A 33 5.68 12.78 -18.41
C ILE A 33 5.02 13.62 -17.29
N THR A 34 5.24 14.93 -17.29
CA THR A 34 4.76 15.78 -16.19
C THR A 34 3.31 16.21 -16.36
N PHE A 35 2.85 16.47 -17.60
CA PHE A 35 1.54 17.06 -17.84
C PHE A 35 0.51 16.11 -18.44
N TRP A 36 0.92 15.23 -19.35
CA TRP A 36 -0.02 14.35 -20.06
C TRP A 36 -0.17 12.97 -19.38
N LEU A 37 0.96 12.36 -18.98
CA LEU A 37 0.97 11.01 -18.42
C LEU A 37 0.15 10.87 -17.12
N PRO A 38 0.15 11.84 -16.17
CA PRO A 38 -0.66 11.73 -14.96
C PRO A 38 -2.16 11.66 -15.23
N GLY A 39 -2.67 12.48 -16.16
CA GLY A 39 -4.08 12.47 -16.56
C GLY A 39 -4.49 11.16 -17.23
N TYR A 40 -3.65 10.65 -18.11
CA TYR A 40 -3.87 9.34 -18.76
C TYR A 40 -3.82 8.19 -17.74
N ALA A 41 -2.81 8.18 -16.86
CA ALA A 41 -2.68 7.16 -15.82
C ALA A 41 -3.87 7.16 -14.86
N LYS A 42 -4.34 8.34 -14.43
CA LYS A 42 -5.56 8.50 -13.62
C LYS A 42 -6.76 7.84 -14.29
N SER A 43 -7.05 8.22 -15.55
CA SER A 43 -8.20 7.70 -16.29
C SER A 43 -8.13 6.17 -16.45
N GLN A 44 -6.95 5.63 -16.80
CA GLN A 44 -6.77 4.19 -16.95
C GLN A 44 -6.92 3.45 -15.60
N LEU A 45 -6.43 4.02 -14.52
CA LEU A 45 -6.55 3.44 -13.17
C LEU A 45 -8.04 3.39 -12.76
N GLU A 46 -8.76 4.50 -12.91
CA GLU A 46 -10.19 4.57 -12.58
C GLU A 46 -11.01 3.57 -13.38
N ILE A 47 -10.82 3.51 -14.72
CA ILE A 47 -11.57 2.60 -15.59
C ILE A 47 -11.27 1.14 -15.24
N ARG A 48 -9.98 0.76 -15.23
CA ARG A 48 -9.60 -0.64 -15.01
C ARG A 48 -9.96 -1.15 -13.62
N LEU A 49 -9.73 -0.34 -12.58
CA LEU A 49 -10.11 -0.75 -11.22
C LEU A 49 -11.63 -0.79 -11.04
N SER A 50 -12.38 0.12 -11.66
CA SER A 50 -13.85 0.07 -11.63
C SER A 50 -14.40 -1.20 -12.30
N GLU A 51 -13.83 -1.62 -13.42
CA GLU A 51 -14.17 -2.87 -14.11
C GLU A 51 -13.79 -4.11 -13.27
N ILE A 52 -12.58 -4.11 -12.70
CA ILE A 52 -12.09 -5.25 -11.89
C ILE A 52 -12.89 -5.37 -10.60
N LEU A 53 -13.13 -4.28 -9.89
CA LEU A 53 -13.83 -4.28 -8.61
C LEU A 53 -15.35 -4.25 -8.74
N GLN A 54 -15.88 -3.96 -9.94
CA GLN A 54 -17.31 -3.74 -10.18
C GLN A 54 -17.91 -2.68 -9.23
N ARG A 55 -17.12 -1.66 -8.95
CA ARG A 55 -17.44 -0.54 -8.07
C ARG A 55 -16.88 0.76 -8.65
N PRO A 56 -17.52 1.90 -8.42
CA PRO A 56 -16.96 3.18 -8.80
C PRO A 56 -15.62 3.41 -8.10
N VAL A 57 -14.58 3.68 -8.90
CA VAL A 57 -13.25 4.07 -8.41
C VAL A 57 -12.96 5.47 -8.89
N THR A 58 -12.53 6.33 -7.99
CA THR A 58 -12.16 7.72 -8.29
C THR A 58 -10.81 8.06 -7.70
N VAL A 59 -10.08 8.91 -8.39
CA VAL A 59 -8.76 9.43 -7.98
C VAL A 59 -8.80 10.94 -8.15
N ALA A 60 -8.39 11.72 -7.15
CA ALA A 60 -8.37 13.17 -7.29
C ALA A 60 -7.27 13.59 -8.29
N SER A 61 -6.03 13.16 -8.07
CA SER A 61 -4.92 13.43 -8.97
C SER A 61 -3.81 12.38 -8.86
N ILE A 62 -3.02 12.28 -9.94
CA ILE A 62 -1.73 11.56 -9.94
C ILE A 62 -0.66 12.60 -10.26
N GLU A 63 0.44 12.55 -9.55
CA GLU A 63 1.61 13.40 -9.77
C GLU A 63 2.82 12.51 -10.01
N ILE A 64 3.59 12.82 -11.03
CA ILE A 64 4.86 12.16 -11.34
C ILE A 64 5.94 13.21 -11.26
N LYS A 65 6.92 13.00 -10.38
CA LYS A 65 8.06 13.89 -10.20
C LYS A 65 9.33 13.24 -10.77
N PRO A 66 9.70 13.51 -12.03
CA PRO A 66 10.81 12.82 -12.69
C PRO A 66 12.19 13.07 -12.03
N ARG A 67 12.34 14.21 -11.35
CA ARG A 67 13.62 14.57 -10.70
C ARG A 67 13.91 13.75 -9.45
N THR A 68 12.87 13.45 -8.68
CA THR A 68 12.95 12.66 -7.43
C THR A 68 12.55 11.20 -7.65
N LEU A 69 12.04 10.85 -8.84
CA LEU A 69 11.45 9.56 -9.19
C LEU A 69 10.29 9.18 -8.24
N GLU A 70 9.52 10.16 -7.82
CA GLU A 70 8.38 10.02 -6.91
C GLU A 70 7.08 9.96 -7.72
N LEU A 71 6.26 8.95 -7.40
CA LEU A 71 4.87 8.83 -7.85
C LEU A 71 3.96 9.11 -6.67
N ILE A 72 3.02 10.04 -6.84
CA ILE A 72 2.03 10.39 -5.82
C ILE A 72 0.63 10.16 -6.39
N VAL A 73 -0.22 9.46 -5.63
CA VAL A 73 -1.65 9.32 -5.91
C VAL A 73 -2.40 10.01 -4.78
N LEU A 74 -3.28 10.95 -5.11
CA LEU A 74 -4.06 11.72 -4.15
C LEU A 74 -5.54 11.39 -4.25
N GLY A 75 -6.20 11.30 -3.11
CA GLY A 75 -7.66 11.19 -3.00
C GLY A 75 -8.23 9.98 -3.73
N PHE A 76 -7.64 8.82 -3.51
CA PHE A 76 -8.16 7.55 -4.03
C PHE A 76 -9.38 7.10 -3.24
N ARG A 77 -10.40 6.60 -3.96
CA ARG A 77 -11.62 6.15 -3.35
C ARG A 77 -12.28 5.05 -4.18
N VAL A 78 -12.70 3.99 -3.52
CA VAL A 78 -13.56 2.92 -4.02
C VAL A 78 -14.87 3.00 -3.28
N ASP A 79 -15.98 3.20 -3.99
CA ASP A 79 -17.29 3.26 -3.39
C ASP A 79 -17.89 1.87 -3.15
N GLU A 80 -18.90 1.79 -2.29
CA GLU A 80 -19.75 0.61 -2.15
C GLU A 80 -20.51 0.32 -3.45
N LYS A 81 -21.01 -0.90 -3.61
CA LYS A 81 -21.92 -1.22 -4.71
C LYS A 81 -23.14 -0.29 -4.73
N ILE A 82 -23.60 0.05 -5.94
CA ILE A 82 -24.72 0.99 -6.15
C ILE A 82 -26.02 0.53 -5.49
N ASP A 83 -26.19 -0.77 -5.25
CA ASP A 83 -27.36 -1.37 -4.60
C ASP A 83 -27.32 -1.31 -3.05
N SER A 84 -26.29 -0.73 -2.45
CA SER A 84 -26.25 -0.56 -1.00
C SER A 84 -27.17 0.58 -0.54
N ASP A 85 -27.88 0.39 0.57
CA ASP A 85 -28.79 1.41 1.17
C ASP A 85 -28.10 2.74 1.48
N LYS A 86 -26.81 2.82 1.38
CA LYS A 86 -25.99 4.01 1.58
C LYS A 86 -25.29 4.42 0.26
N LYS A 87 -26.03 5.16 -0.56
CA LYS A 87 -25.42 5.90 -1.67
C LYS A 87 -24.26 6.75 -1.15
N ASN A 88 -23.07 6.59 -1.73
CA ASN A 88 -21.83 7.34 -1.44
C ASN A 88 -21.02 6.91 -0.19
N ALA A 89 -21.21 5.74 0.38
CA ALA A 89 -20.26 5.24 1.37
C ALA A 89 -19.00 4.69 0.66
N ALA A 90 -17.82 5.04 1.14
CA ALA A 90 -16.58 4.46 0.66
C ALA A 90 -16.38 3.07 1.27
N LEU A 91 -16.03 2.09 0.44
CA LEU A 91 -15.50 0.81 0.88
C LEU A 91 -14.04 0.97 1.33
N PHE A 92 -13.26 1.64 0.48
CA PHE A 92 -11.86 1.91 0.73
C PHE A 92 -11.47 3.30 0.20
N SER A 93 -10.66 4.02 0.92
CA SER A 93 -10.09 5.29 0.46
C SER A 93 -8.75 5.57 1.12
N PHE A 94 -7.99 6.48 0.54
CA PHE A 94 -6.82 7.08 1.19
C PHE A 94 -6.60 8.52 0.70
N ASN A 95 -5.97 9.33 1.53
CA ASN A 95 -5.64 10.69 1.16
C ASN A 95 -4.45 10.76 0.23
N LYS A 96 -3.36 10.03 0.55
CA LYS A 96 -2.13 10.06 -0.25
C LYS A 96 -1.45 8.70 -0.25
N LEU A 97 -0.99 8.27 -1.42
CA LEU A 97 0.01 7.24 -1.60
C LEU A 97 1.23 7.87 -2.26
N SER A 98 2.39 7.76 -1.64
CA SER A 98 3.68 8.18 -2.19
C SER A 98 4.58 6.97 -2.38
N VAL A 99 5.18 6.84 -3.56
CA VAL A 99 6.12 5.79 -3.90
C VAL A 99 7.38 6.42 -4.47
N ASP A 100 8.50 6.24 -3.79
CA ASP A 100 9.79 6.77 -4.18
C ASP A 100 10.65 5.66 -4.78
N LEU A 101 10.95 5.78 -6.08
CA LEU A 101 11.85 4.86 -6.79
C LEU A 101 13.31 5.31 -6.62
N SER A 102 14.20 4.34 -6.43
CA SER A 102 15.64 4.59 -6.51
C SER A 102 16.13 4.58 -7.95
N ILE A 103 17.08 5.46 -8.27
CA ILE A 103 17.80 5.42 -9.54
C ILE A 103 18.61 4.11 -9.70
N GLU A 104 18.88 3.42 -8.59
CA GLU A 104 19.54 2.11 -8.58
C GLU A 104 18.69 1.01 -9.21
N SER A 105 17.35 1.16 -9.22
CA SER A 105 16.45 0.25 -9.94
C SER A 105 16.87 0.09 -11.41
N LEU A 106 17.26 1.19 -12.05
CA LEU A 106 17.70 1.20 -13.45
C LEU A 106 19.08 0.56 -13.63
N LYS A 107 19.99 0.72 -12.66
CA LYS A 107 21.35 0.19 -12.72
C LYS A 107 21.39 -1.31 -12.42
N GLN A 108 20.63 -1.77 -11.45
CA GLN A 108 20.68 -3.13 -10.93
C GLN A 108 19.66 -4.06 -11.60
N ARG A 109 18.77 -3.54 -12.45
CA ARG A 109 17.62 -4.25 -13.03
C ARG A 109 16.77 -4.97 -11.97
N ALA A 110 16.66 -4.35 -10.81
CA ALA A 110 15.92 -4.81 -9.65
C ALA A 110 14.91 -3.74 -9.23
N LEU A 111 13.82 -4.12 -8.59
CA LEU A 111 12.88 -3.15 -8.04
C LEU A 111 13.44 -2.59 -6.74
N VAL A 112 13.96 -1.37 -6.75
CA VAL A 112 14.46 -0.67 -5.56
C VAL A 112 13.57 0.52 -5.26
N LEU A 113 12.80 0.44 -4.19
CA LEU A 113 11.98 1.53 -3.67
C LEU A 113 12.61 2.08 -2.38
N THR A 114 12.77 3.39 -2.31
CA THR A 114 13.35 4.06 -1.15
C THR A 114 12.33 4.39 -0.09
N ALA A 115 11.07 4.58 -0.48
CA ALA A 115 9.95 4.75 0.44
C ALA A 115 8.62 4.38 -0.22
N ILE A 116 7.70 3.86 0.60
CA ILE A 116 6.27 3.76 0.28
C ILE A 116 5.52 4.30 1.50
N THR A 117 4.74 5.33 1.31
CA THR A 117 3.92 5.91 2.40
C THR A 117 2.47 6.00 1.97
N LEU A 118 1.59 5.38 2.77
CA LEU A 118 0.13 5.44 2.61
C LEU A 118 -0.45 6.26 3.78
N THR A 119 -1.03 7.41 3.48
CA THR A 119 -1.56 8.35 4.47
C THR A 119 -3.08 8.30 4.52
N ASP A 120 -3.60 8.22 5.74
CA ASP A 120 -5.03 8.16 6.07
C ASP A 120 -5.82 7.11 5.26
N PRO A 121 -5.35 5.84 5.17
CA PRO A 121 -6.19 4.81 4.58
C PRO A 121 -7.41 4.55 5.47
N HIS A 122 -8.57 4.46 4.83
CA HIS A 122 -9.82 4.11 5.48
C HIS A 122 -10.43 2.90 4.79
N PHE A 123 -10.73 1.87 5.55
CA PHE A 123 -11.41 0.67 5.07
C PHE A 123 -12.65 0.40 5.91
N ARG A 124 -13.77 0.16 5.22
CA ARG A 124 -15.05 -0.07 5.83
C ARG A 124 -15.58 -1.46 5.50
N LEU A 125 -15.64 -2.33 6.50
CA LEU A 125 -16.18 -3.68 6.40
C LEU A 125 -17.57 -3.72 7.04
N VAL A 126 -18.58 -4.17 6.29
CA VAL A 126 -19.94 -4.31 6.80
C VAL A 126 -20.36 -5.76 6.71
N ARG A 127 -20.77 -6.32 7.86
CA ARG A 127 -21.43 -7.62 7.92
C ARG A 127 -22.94 -7.42 7.84
N GLU A 128 -23.52 -7.79 6.72
CA GLU A 128 -24.94 -7.62 6.45
C GLU A 128 -25.80 -8.72 7.11
N SER A 129 -25.32 -9.96 7.09
CA SER A 129 -25.95 -11.13 7.68
C SER A 129 -24.91 -12.10 8.22
N LYS A 130 -25.31 -13.26 8.75
CA LYS A 130 -24.42 -14.26 9.34
C LYS A 130 -23.22 -14.59 8.44
N ASP A 131 -23.46 -14.73 7.14
CA ASP A 131 -22.47 -15.24 6.18
C ASP A 131 -22.19 -14.26 5.03
N ARG A 132 -22.66 -13.02 5.11
CA ARG A 132 -22.54 -12.03 4.03
C ARG A 132 -21.88 -10.73 4.48
N LEU A 133 -20.77 -10.41 3.83
CA LEU A 133 -20.06 -9.13 3.96
C LEU A 133 -20.31 -8.25 2.73
N ASN A 134 -20.14 -6.94 2.87
CA ASN A 134 -20.17 -5.99 1.74
C ASN A 134 -19.12 -6.25 0.68
N ILE A 135 -18.10 -7.09 0.99
CA ILE A 135 -17.03 -7.52 0.08
C ILE A 135 -17.15 -8.99 -0.34
N SER A 136 -18.26 -9.70 -0.03
CA SER A 136 -18.41 -11.14 -0.33
C SER A 136 -18.18 -11.45 -1.80
N ASP A 137 -18.65 -10.59 -2.70
CA ASP A 137 -18.43 -10.71 -4.15
C ASP A 137 -16.95 -10.58 -4.55
N LEU A 138 -16.18 -9.75 -3.85
CA LEU A 138 -14.72 -9.66 -4.07
C LEU A 138 -14.01 -10.90 -3.54
N LEU A 139 -14.43 -11.41 -2.38
CA LEU A 139 -13.89 -12.65 -1.83
C LEU A 139 -14.19 -13.85 -2.74
N GLU A 140 -15.39 -13.95 -3.30
CA GLU A 140 -15.74 -15.00 -4.27
C GLU A 140 -14.91 -14.89 -5.55
N LYS A 141 -14.67 -13.67 -6.01
CA LYS A 141 -13.91 -13.42 -7.26
C LYS A 141 -12.41 -13.64 -7.11
N PHE A 142 -11.82 -13.22 -5.99
CA PHE A 142 -10.37 -13.24 -5.77
C PHE A 142 -9.90 -14.29 -4.76
N GLY A 143 -10.82 -14.89 -3.99
CA GLY A 143 -10.52 -15.89 -2.97
C GLY A 143 -10.34 -17.30 -3.51
N GLN A 144 -10.56 -17.55 -4.79
CA GLN A 144 -10.22 -18.83 -5.40
C GLN A 144 -8.69 -18.94 -5.49
N PRO A 145 -8.09 -20.04 -5.05
CA PRO A 145 -6.67 -20.26 -5.27
C PRO A 145 -6.42 -20.10 -6.78
N ALA A 146 -5.52 -19.20 -7.16
CA ALA A 146 -5.03 -19.21 -8.53
C ALA A 146 -4.52 -20.64 -8.79
N ASP A 147 -5.02 -21.27 -9.87
CA ASP A 147 -4.42 -22.53 -10.34
C ASP A 147 -2.91 -22.29 -10.38
N GLU A 148 -2.16 -23.02 -9.56
CA GLU A 148 -0.70 -22.95 -9.61
C GLU A 148 -0.32 -23.25 -11.05
N GLU A 149 0.00 -22.20 -11.81
CA GLU A 149 0.70 -22.36 -13.07
C GLU A 149 2.03 -23.05 -12.74
N LYS A 150 2.03 -24.37 -12.90
CA LYS A 150 3.23 -25.21 -12.83
C LYS A 150 4.19 -24.76 -13.93
N GLY A 151 4.99 -23.76 -13.63
CA GLY A 151 5.92 -23.21 -14.59
C GLY A 151 6.51 -21.83 -14.28
N ALA A 152 6.09 -21.17 -13.20
CA ALA A 152 6.81 -19.97 -12.76
C ALA A 152 8.22 -20.38 -12.32
N SER A 153 9.18 -20.18 -13.21
CA SER A 153 10.61 -20.35 -12.92
C SER A 153 10.94 -19.64 -11.60
N ASP A 154 11.75 -20.27 -10.77
CA ASP A 154 12.23 -19.82 -9.45
C ASP A 154 13.08 -18.53 -9.51
N GLN A 155 12.89 -17.71 -10.53
CA GLN A 155 13.45 -16.37 -10.69
C GLN A 155 12.53 -15.37 -10.00
N ARG A 156 12.46 -15.43 -8.67
CA ARG A 156 11.92 -14.32 -7.89
C ARG A 156 12.74 -13.08 -8.20
N GLY A 157 12.11 -12.10 -8.88
CA GLY A 157 12.78 -10.85 -9.22
C GLY A 157 13.45 -10.25 -7.97
N GLN A 158 14.62 -9.68 -8.12
CA GLN A 158 15.31 -9.01 -7.02
C GLN A 158 14.57 -7.74 -6.66
N PHE A 159 14.31 -7.53 -5.36
CA PHE A 159 13.66 -6.33 -4.85
C PHE A 159 14.27 -5.86 -3.53
N SER A 160 14.22 -4.57 -3.32
CA SER A 160 14.52 -3.92 -2.05
C SER A 160 13.53 -2.78 -1.85
N ILE A 161 12.78 -2.81 -0.78
CA ILE A 161 11.78 -1.80 -0.43
C ILE A 161 12.11 -1.30 0.97
N SER A 162 12.40 -0.02 1.08
CA SER A 162 12.71 0.64 2.34
C SER A 162 11.57 1.56 2.77
N ASN A 163 11.52 1.88 4.06
CA ASN A 163 10.59 2.87 4.63
C ASN A 163 9.13 2.65 4.21
N ILE A 164 8.62 1.43 4.37
CA ILE A 164 7.20 1.14 4.18
C ILE A 164 6.44 1.70 5.37
N ARG A 165 5.47 2.60 5.13
CA ARG A 165 4.70 3.24 6.18
C ARG A 165 3.21 3.32 5.84
N ILE A 166 2.39 3.11 6.87
CA ILE A 166 0.98 3.51 6.91
C ILE A 166 0.85 4.51 8.05
N GLU A 167 0.24 5.64 7.79
CA GLU A 167 0.09 6.73 8.75
C GLU A 167 -1.38 7.13 8.85
N GLY A 168 -1.92 7.17 10.09
CA GLY A 168 -3.27 7.67 10.37
C GLY A 168 -4.41 6.77 9.86
N GLY A 169 -4.18 5.48 9.65
CA GLY A 169 -5.17 4.58 9.09
C GLY A 169 -6.40 4.40 10.00
N ARG A 170 -7.53 4.07 9.38
CA ARG A 170 -8.82 3.80 10.03
C ARG A 170 -9.48 2.56 9.43
N PHE A 171 -9.92 1.66 10.29
CA PHE A 171 -10.72 0.50 9.92
C PHE A 171 -12.03 0.55 10.69
N GLU A 172 -13.16 0.44 9.99
CA GLU A 172 -14.51 0.37 10.57
C GLU A 172 -15.09 -1.01 10.29
N PHE A 173 -15.50 -1.70 11.33
CA PHE A 173 -16.28 -2.92 11.23
C PHE A 173 -17.70 -2.70 11.76
N ILE A 174 -18.69 -2.75 10.86
CA ILE A 174 -20.10 -2.58 11.17
C ILE A 174 -20.78 -3.93 11.06
N ASP A 175 -21.10 -4.53 12.19
CA ASP A 175 -21.83 -5.79 12.25
C ASP A 175 -23.34 -5.53 12.41
N ARG A 176 -24.06 -5.45 11.30
CA ARG A 176 -25.52 -5.28 11.30
C ARG A 176 -26.25 -6.50 11.85
N TYR A 177 -25.68 -7.70 11.70
CA TYR A 177 -26.25 -8.94 12.19
C TYR A 177 -26.23 -8.99 13.72
N LYS A 178 -25.13 -8.56 14.35
CA LYS A 178 -24.96 -8.48 15.80
C LYS A 178 -25.30 -7.11 16.37
N LYS A 179 -25.59 -6.11 15.53
CA LYS A 179 -25.85 -4.70 15.90
C LYS A 179 -24.69 -4.08 16.68
N ALA A 180 -23.49 -4.31 16.22
CA ALA A 180 -22.26 -3.81 16.81
C ALA A 180 -21.44 -2.98 15.80
N GLU A 181 -20.65 -2.07 16.32
CA GLU A 181 -19.70 -1.30 15.55
C GLU A 181 -18.36 -1.27 16.27
N HIS A 182 -17.28 -1.56 15.55
CA HIS A 182 -15.92 -1.52 16.07
C HIS A 182 -15.07 -0.66 15.17
N ILE A 183 -14.25 0.17 15.80
CA ILE A 183 -13.38 1.11 15.11
C ILE A 183 -11.95 0.87 15.56
N ILE A 184 -11.07 0.68 14.57
CA ILE A 184 -9.62 0.73 14.79
C ILE A 184 -9.15 2.01 14.11
N ASN A 185 -8.65 2.95 14.87
CA ASN A 185 -8.16 4.24 14.38
C ASN A 185 -6.71 4.48 14.78
N GLU A 186 -6.13 5.59 14.27
CA GLU A 186 -4.73 5.92 14.48
C GLU A 186 -3.80 4.75 14.11
N ILE A 187 -4.17 3.99 13.06
CA ILE A 187 -3.36 2.88 12.59
C ILE A 187 -2.06 3.45 11.99
N ASN A 188 -0.95 3.10 12.62
CA ASN A 188 0.38 3.40 12.11
C ASN A 188 1.15 2.10 11.98
N PHE A 189 1.78 1.91 10.84
CA PHE A 189 2.57 0.74 10.54
C PHE A 189 3.88 1.16 9.88
N GLY A 190 4.97 0.56 10.28
CA GLY A 190 6.28 0.83 9.70
C GLY A 190 7.11 -0.43 9.57
N ILE A 191 7.74 -0.59 8.39
CA ILE A 191 8.79 -1.57 8.15
C ILE A 191 9.99 -0.80 7.58
N PRO A 192 11.15 -0.80 8.25
CA PRO A 192 12.32 -0.05 7.78
C PRO A 192 12.84 -0.52 6.43
N VAL A 193 12.95 -1.85 6.23
CA VAL A 193 13.42 -2.43 4.97
C VAL A 193 12.95 -3.88 4.81
N VAL A 194 12.58 -4.23 3.58
CA VAL A 194 12.36 -5.63 3.15
C VAL A 194 13.08 -5.82 1.82
N ALA A 195 14.06 -6.71 1.78
CA ALA A 195 14.84 -6.97 0.58
C ALA A 195 15.20 -8.46 0.46
N ASN A 196 15.29 -8.95 -0.78
CA ASN A 196 15.75 -10.31 -1.07
C ASN A 196 17.12 -10.33 -1.78
N PHE A 197 17.76 -9.18 -1.94
CA PHE A 197 19.11 -9.04 -2.50
C PHE A 197 19.84 -7.87 -1.84
N ASN A 198 21.18 -7.84 -1.94
CA ASN A 198 22.06 -6.84 -1.30
C ASN A 198 21.89 -6.69 0.23
N SER A 199 21.11 -7.55 0.84
CA SER A 199 20.96 -7.66 2.29
C SER A 199 21.64 -8.96 2.74
N ALA A 200 22.34 -8.93 3.87
CA ALA A 200 22.78 -10.18 4.46
C ALA A 200 21.52 -10.99 4.85
N PRO A 201 21.49 -12.32 4.60
CA PRO A 201 20.36 -13.15 5.02
C PRO A 201 20.07 -13.06 6.53
N THR A 202 21.02 -12.53 7.30
CA THR A 202 20.96 -12.34 8.74
C THR A 202 20.40 -10.99 9.17
N ASP A 203 20.07 -10.10 8.23
CA ASP A 203 19.55 -8.77 8.59
C ASP A 203 18.17 -8.88 9.24
N TRP A 204 18.02 -8.17 10.34
CA TRP A 204 16.77 -8.09 11.07
C TRP A 204 15.83 -7.09 10.42
N ILE A 205 14.58 -7.48 10.31
CA ILE A 205 13.47 -6.59 9.97
C ILE A 205 12.75 -6.27 11.28
N GLU A 206 12.53 -4.99 11.57
CA GLU A 206 11.90 -4.51 12.79
C GLU A 206 10.59 -3.77 12.46
N PRO A 207 9.48 -4.52 12.19
CA PRO A 207 8.18 -3.91 11.99
C PRO A 207 7.64 -3.31 13.28
N HIS A 208 6.99 -2.18 13.14
CA HIS A 208 6.25 -1.53 14.20
C HIS A 208 4.80 -1.30 13.77
N PHE A 209 3.86 -1.62 14.65
CA PHE A 209 2.44 -1.35 14.46
C PHE A 209 1.86 -0.73 15.71
N SER A 210 1.07 0.32 15.57
CA SER A 210 0.28 0.91 16.65
C SER A 210 -1.11 1.30 16.16
N ALA A 211 -2.10 1.21 17.03
CA ALA A 211 -3.48 1.56 16.74
C ALA A 211 -4.26 1.81 18.04
N LYS A 212 -5.50 2.29 17.91
CA LYS A 212 -6.49 2.27 18.98
C LYS A 212 -7.68 1.43 18.55
N ILE A 213 -7.98 0.37 19.31
CA ILE A 213 -9.12 -0.52 19.09
C ILE A 213 -10.27 -0.05 19.99
N ASN A 214 -11.31 0.52 19.40
CA ASN A 214 -12.42 1.13 20.16
C ASN A 214 -11.93 2.13 21.24
N GLY A 215 -10.84 2.86 20.91
CA GLY A 215 -10.21 3.82 21.82
C GLY A 215 -9.10 3.24 22.72
N ALA A 216 -9.00 1.92 22.86
CA ALA A 216 -7.97 1.26 23.67
C ALA A 216 -6.65 1.11 22.90
N PRO A 217 -5.50 1.47 23.50
CA PRO A 217 -4.21 1.40 22.83
C PRO A 217 -3.79 -0.05 22.54
N PHE A 218 -3.27 -0.25 21.33
CA PHE A 218 -2.66 -1.49 20.87
C PHE A 218 -1.30 -1.20 20.24
N SER A 219 -0.28 -1.98 20.56
CA SER A 219 1.01 -1.93 19.83
C SER A 219 1.58 -3.33 19.61
N LEU A 220 2.31 -3.46 18.52
CA LEU A 220 3.09 -4.63 18.17
C LEU A 220 4.45 -4.17 17.66
N ASP A 221 5.49 -4.64 18.35
CA ASP A 221 6.88 -4.45 17.93
C ASP A 221 7.47 -5.80 17.56
N GLY A 222 8.04 -5.86 16.37
CA GLY A 222 8.59 -7.09 15.81
C GLY A 222 10.10 -7.02 15.62
N LYS A 223 10.73 -8.18 15.68
CA LYS A 223 12.11 -8.40 15.24
C LYS A 223 12.19 -9.77 14.59
N LEU A 224 12.44 -9.81 13.28
CA LEU A 224 12.35 -11.06 12.52
C LEU A 224 13.41 -11.15 11.43
N ARG A 225 13.82 -12.38 11.11
CA ARG A 225 14.76 -12.72 10.02
C ARG A 225 14.10 -13.70 9.03
N PRO A 226 13.19 -13.23 8.16
CA PRO A 226 12.38 -14.11 7.31
C PRO A 226 13.18 -14.80 6.20
N PHE A 227 14.35 -14.27 5.85
CA PHE A 227 15.20 -14.76 4.75
C PHE A 227 16.43 -15.54 5.26
N ALA A 228 16.61 -15.66 6.56
CA ALA A 228 17.68 -16.48 7.14
C ALA A 228 17.35 -17.98 7.03
N ALA A 229 18.39 -18.82 7.01
CA ALA A 229 18.22 -20.27 7.03
C ALA A 229 17.46 -20.74 8.28
N ASN A 230 17.75 -20.13 9.42
CA ASN A 230 16.96 -20.27 10.64
C ASN A 230 16.07 -19.04 10.75
N GLN A 231 14.80 -19.21 10.47
CA GLN A 231 13.82 -18.14 10.59
C GLN A 231 13.56 -17.86 12.07
N GLU A 232 14.02 -16.72 12.55
CA GLU A 232 13.80 -16.28 13.92
C GLU A 232 12.83 -15.11 13.92
N ALA A 233 11.93 -15.09 14.88
CA ALA A 233 11.01 -13.98 15.10
C ALA A 233 10.76 -13.75 16.58
N THR A 234 10.73 -12.50 16.98
CA THR A 234 10.25 -12.05 18.28
C THR A 234 9.19 -10.98 18.06
N LEU A 235 8.04 -11.14 18.69
CA LEU A 235 6.93 -10.21 18.60
C LEU A 235 6.51 -9.81 20.03
N ALA A 236 6.60 -8.53 20.35
CA ALA A 236 6.06 -7.96 21.58
C ALA A 236 4.70 -7.34 21.26
N VAL A 237 3.64 -7.84 21.88
CA VAL A 237 2.27 -7.40 21.68
C VAL A 237 1.73 -6.82 22.97
N LYS A 238 1.29 -5.56 22.94
CA LYS A 238 0.68 -4.88 24.09
C LYS A 238 -0.74 -4.44 23.73
N LEU A 239 -1.65 -4.75 24.62
CA LEU A 239 -3.04 -4.37 24.55
C LEU A 239 -3.43 -3.83 25.92
N SER A 240 -3.96 -2.63 25.98
CA SER A 240 -4.26 -2.00 27.27
C SER A 240 -5.67 -1.46 27.31
N ASN A 241 -6.35 -1.75 28.42
CA ASN A 241 -7.65 -1.19 28.76
C ASN A 241 -8.74 -1.44 27.70
N ILE A 242 -8.78 -2.66 27.12
CA ILE A 242 -9.87 -3.06 26.23
C ILE A 242 -11.14 -3.25 27.05
N ASP A 243 -12.16 -2.49 26.73
CA ASP A 243 -13.50 -2.64 27.31
C ASP A 243 -14.21 -3.84 26.68
N LEU A 244 -14.27 -4.94 27.41
CA LEU A 244 -14.88 -6.18 26.97
C LEU A 244 -16.40 -6.08 26.81
N SER A 245 -17.07 -5.12 27.46
CA SER A 245 -18.51 -4.92 27.33
C SER A 245 -18.93 -4.56 25.89
N GLN A 246 -18.03 -3.95 25.13
CA GLN A 246 -18.24 -3.64 23.70
C GLN A 246 -18.29 -4.88 22.81
N PHE A 247 -17.91 -6.04 23.34
CA PHE A 247 -17.88 -7.32 22.62
C PHE A 247 -18.94 -8.31 23.17
N ASP A 248 -19.82 -7.89 24.08
CA ASP A 248 -20.85 -8.72 24.72
C ASP A 248 -21.68 -9.52 23.70
N GLN A 249 -22.07 -8.91 22.58
CA GLN A 249 -22.84 -9.56 21.52
C GLN A 249 -22.13 -10.69 20.79
N TYR A 250 -20.82 -10.85 20.97
CA TYR A 250 -20.03 -11.96 20.43
C TYR A 250 -19.79 -13.05 21.47
N ALA A 251 -19.98 -12.76 22.75
CA ALA A 251 -19.90 -13.75 23.80
C ALA A 251 -21.11 -14.70 23.71
N ASP A 252 -20.88 -16.00 23.79
CA ASP A 252 -21.96 -17.00 23.79
C ASP A 252 -22.49 -17.18 25.23
N LEU A 253 -23.06 -16.11 25.74
CA LEU A 253 -23.62 -16.07 27.09
C LEU A 253 -25.05 -16.60 27.11
N PRO A 254 -25.53 -17.23 28.23
CA PRO A 254 -26.91 -17.60 28.41
C PRO A 254 -27.85 -16.42 28.25
N LYS A 255 -29.09 -16.65 27.76
CA LYS A 255 -30.06 -15.59 27.54
C LYS A 255 -30.33 -14.78 28.84
N GLY A 256 -30.25 -13.48 28.73
CA GLY A 256 -30.43 -12.53 29.82
C GLY A 256 -29.20 -12.23 30.66
N ILE A 257 -28.04 -12.83 30.30
CA ILE A 257 -26.74 -12.49 30.90
C ILE A 257 -26.01 -11.57 29.92
N HIS A 258 -25.55 -10.43 30.42
CA HIS A 258 -24.77 -9.45 29.64
C HIS A 258 -23.53 -9.05 30.41
N LEU A 259 -22.42 -8.85 29.67
CA LEU A 259 -21.21 -8.29 30.21
C LEU A 259 -21.33 -6.77 30.30
N LEU A 260 -21.65 -6.26 31.48
CA LEU A 260 -21.89 -4.83 31.70
C LEU A 260 -20.57 -4.02 31.76
N SER A 261 -19.51 -4.62 32.26
CA SER A 261 -18.18 -4.00 32.33
C SER A 261 -17.11 -5.06 32.46
N GLY A 262 -15.94 -4.76 31.98
CA GLY A 262 -14.74 -5.59 32.09
C GLY A 262 -13.63 -5.00 31.25
N TYR A 263 -12.43 -4.95 31.79
CA TYR A 263 -11.28 -4.44 31.08
C TYR A 263 -10.24 -5.54 30.94
N PHE A 264 -9.58 -5.55 29.79
CA PHE A 264 -8.55 -6.54 29.50
C PHE A 264 -7.27 -5.84 29.11
N ASP A 265 -6.18 -6.29 29.77
CA ASP A 265 -4.80 -5.89 29.46
C ASP A 265 -3.99 -7.13 29.11
N SER A 266 -3.08 -7.01 28.17
CA SER A 266 -2.17 -8.09 27.77
C SER A 266 -0.82 -7.53 27.39
N ASP A 267 0.23 -8.20 27.84
CA ASP A 267 1.62 -7.97 27.44
C ASP A 267 2.23 -9.34 27.10
N LEU A 268 2.39 -9.61 25.81
CA LEU A 268 2.81 -10.91 25.28
C LEU A 268 4.15 -10.75 24.55
N LEU A 269 5.07 -11.66 24.85
CA LEU A 269 6.30 -11.83 24.09
C LEU A 269 6.27 -13.21 23.42
N LEU A 270 6.17 -13.23 22.11
CA LEU A 270 6.16 -14.43 21.28
C LEU A 270 7.54 -14.58 20.64
N THR A 271 8.16 -15.74 20.80
CA THR A 271 9.47 -16.04 20.19
C THR A 271 9.36 -17.32 19.37
N LEU A 272 9.81 -17.25 18.14
CA LEU A 272 10.00 -18.36 17.23
C LEU A 272 11.50 -18.53 16.99
N THR A 273 12.01 -19.75 17.18
CA THR A 273 13.41 -20.11 17.01
C THR A 273 13.57 -21.35 16.15
#